data_21fd548e161f5de43d5bb311f5457ae2
#
_entry.id   21fd548e161f5de43d5bb311f5457ae2
#
_cell.length_a   1.000
_cell.length_b   1.000
_cell.length_c   1.000
_cell.angle_alpha   90.00
_cell.angle_beta   90.00
_cell.angle_gamma   90.00
#
_symmetry.space_group_name_H-M   'P 1'
#
loop_
_entity.id
_entity.type
_entity.pdbx_description
1 polymer ?
#
loop_
_entity_poly.entity_id
_entity_poly.type
_entity_poly.pdbx_seq_one_letter_code
_entity_poly.pdbx_strand_id
1 'polypeptide(L)'
;MKDFQYPDDIYTEAEPDENTLANLGPLAPMAGIWEGKRGLDINPKAEGAVKDPYIEYYELQPIDAQTNGPQLYYGLRYHTHIVQPGEVETFHDQVGYWLWEPATGNISLSLSIPRGQSLIATGNAAADAKEFTLKAVRGSLTNGIISNPFLEQSFTTESYEITVKIHEDGTWSYDQ
;
A
#
# COMPACT_ATOMS: atom_id res chain seq x y z
N MET A 1 10.62 18.47 -7.90
CA MET A 1 11.59 17.39 -8.21
C MET A 1 12.17 17.62 -9.59
N LYS A 2 13.46 17.27 -9.82
CA LYS A 2 14.00 17.25 -11.20
C LYS A 2 13.26 16.15 -11.95
N ASP A 3 12.88 16.40 -13.21
CA ASP A 3 12.31 15.37 -14.07
C ASP A 3 13.33 14.24 -14.21
N PHE A 4 13.13 13.16 -13.48
CA PHE A 4 13.96 11.97 -13.62
C PHE A 4 13.60 11.26 -14.91
N GLN A 5 14.61 10.91 -15.70
CA GLN A 5 14.45 10.10 -16.91
C GLN A 5 15.26 8.83 -16.76
N TYR A 6 14.62 7.70 -17.02
CA TYR A 6 15.34 6.43 -17.09
C TYR A 6 16.34 6.47 -18.26
N PRO A 7 17.48 5.75 -18.13
CA PRO A 7 18.41 5.57 -19.25
C PRO A 7 17.73 4.97 -20.48
N ASP A 8 18.25 5.25 -21.67
CA ASP A 8 17.77 4.63 -22.92
C ASP A 8 18.01 3.10 -22.95
N ASP A 9 19.06 2.64 -22.27
CA ASP A 9 19.31 1.22 -22.07
C ASP A 9 18.43 0.69 -20.93
N ILE A 10 17.33 0.06 -21.32
CA ILE A 10 16.36 -0.56 -20.40
C ILE A 10 16.74 -1.98 -19.97
N TYR A 11 17.84 -2.54 -20.48
CA TYR A 11 18.27 -3.91 -20.22
C TYR A 11 19.35 -4.02 -19.14
N THR A 12 20.09 -2.92 -18.87
CA THR A 12 21.06 -2.90 -17.78
C THR A 12 20.35 -2.73 -16.45
N GLU A 13 20.49 -3.74 -15.57
CA GLU A 13 19.93 -3.70 -14.22
C GLU A 13 20.63 -2.65 -13.36
N ALA A 14 19.85 -1.96 -12.54
CA ALA A 14 20.39 -1.09 -11.51
C ALA A 14 21.13 -1.92 -10.45
N GLU A 15 22.23 -1.37 -9.93
CA GLU A 15 22.97 -1.99 -8.81
C GLU A 15 22.28 -1.64 -7.48
N PRO A 16 21.70 -2.62 -6.76
CA PRO A 16 21.08 -2.36 -5.48
C PRO A 16 22.15 -2.23 -4.37
N ASP A 17 21.84 -1.43 -3.36
CA ASP A 17 22.58 -1.46 -2.09
C ASP A 17 22.12 -2.69 -1.28
N GLU A 18 23.05 -3.45 -0.74
CA GLU A 18 22.78 -4.66 0.05
C GLU A 18 22.06 -4.34 1.37
N ASN A 19 22.16 -3.11 1.87
CA ASN A 19 21.49 -2.67 3.11
C ASN A 19 20.04 -2.23 2.82
N THR A 20 19.17 -3.20 2.57
CA THR A 20 17.75 -2.98 2.29
C THR A 20 17.07 -2.09 3.34
N LEU A 21 17.32 -2.32 4.63
CA LEU A 21 16.65 -1.57 5.71
C LEU A 21 17.01 -0.08 5.71
N ALA A 22 18.26 0.27 5.37
CA ALA A 22 18.70 1.66 5.27
C ALA A 22 18.08 2.39 4.05
N ASN A 23 17.61 1.62 3.06
CA ASN A 23 17.13 2.14 1.79
C ASN A 23 15.60 2.08 1.62
N LEU A 24 14.84 1.70 2.66
CA LEU A 24 13.37 1.67 2.62
C LEU A 24 12.72 3.06 2.53
N GLY A 25 13.49 4.14 2.75
CA GLY A 25 12.96 5.52 2.69
C GLY A 25 11.74 5.73 3.60
N PRO A 26 10.63 6.28 3.08
CA PRO A 26 9.43 6.58 3.87
C PRO A 26 8.75 5.32 4.42
N LEU A 27 9.07 4.12 3.90
CA LEU A 27 8.52 2.84 4.35
C LEU A 27 9.23 2.29 5.59
N ALA A 28 10.44 2.75 5.90
CA ALA A 28 11.25 2.22 7.00
C ALA A 28 10.51 2.20 8.36
N PRO A 29 9.76 3.23 8.76
CA PRO A 29 9.02 3.23 10.03
C PRO A 29 7.84 2.25 10.08
N MET A 30 7.37 1.78 8.92
CA MET A 30 6.25 0.85 8.84
C MET A 30 6.69 -0.60 9.01
N ALA A 31 7.97 -0.92 8.76
CA ALA A 31 8.48 -2.28 8.83
C ALA A 31 8.28 -2.89 10.23
N GLY A 32 7.71 -4.11 10.28
CA GLY A 32 7.47 -4.82 11.54
C GLY A 32 6.12 -5.53 11.60
N ILE A 33 5.76 -5.93 12.82
CA ILE A 33 4.48 -6.55 13.15
C ILE A 33 3.71 -5.60 14.07
N TRP A 34 2.51 -5.26 13.66
CA TRP A 34 1.70 -4.24 14.31
C TRP A 34 0.33 -4.78 14.71
N GLU A 35 -0.21 -4.27 15.81
CA GLU A 35 -1.58 -4.49 16.24
C GLU A 35 -2.26 -3.14 16.45
N GLY A 36 -3.32 -2.87 15.68
CA GLY A 36 -4.17 -1.69 15.80
C GLY A 36 -5.51 -2.05 16.44
N LYS A 37 -5.90 -1.37 17.54
CA LYS A 37 -7.16 -1.65 18.28
C LYS A 37 -8.20 -0.54 18.15
N ARG A 38 -7.96 0.46 17.31
CA ARG A 38 -8.81 1.65 17.18
C ARG A 38 -9.25 1.89 15.74
N GLY A 39 -9.27 0.82 14.95
CA GLY A 39 -9.76 0.87 13.59
C GLY A 39 -11.26 1.14 13.54
N LEU A 40 -11.71 1.87 12.54
CA LEU A 40 -13.11 2.17 12.28
C LEU A 40 -13.38 2.07 10.78
N ASP A 41 -14.24 1.14 10.41
CA ASP A 41 -14.77 1.03 9.05
C ASP A 41 -16.10 1.77 8.94
N ILE A 42 -16.32 2.49 7.84
CA ILE A 42 -17.59 3.15 7.54
C ILE A 42 -18.20 2.46 6.33
N ASN A 43 -19.04 1.49 6.61
CA ASN A 43 -19.62 0.59 5.62
C ASN A 43 -20.99 1.13 5.14
N PRO A 44 -21.16 1.45 3.84
CA PRO A 44 -22.46 1.86 3.32
C PRO A 44 -23.44 0.68 3.30
N LYS A 45 -24.64 0.89 3.85
CA LYS A 45 -25.76 -0.05 3.82
C LYS A 45 -26.97 0.64 3.21
N ALA A 46 -27.98 -0.16 2.81
CA ALA A 46 -29.22 0.37 2.21
C ALA A 46 -29.96 1.36 3.14
N GLU A 47 -29.83 1.19 4.46
CA GLU A 47 -30.50 2.00 5.48
C GLU A 47 -29.61 3.15 6.03
N GLY A 48 -28.42 3.34 5.45
CA GLY A 48 -27.43 4.34 5.88
C GLY A 48 -26.08 3.72 6.25
N ALA A 49 -25.08 4.56 6.47
CA ALA A 49 -23.74 4.11 6.81
C ALA A 49 -23.67 3.51 8.23
N VAL A 50 -23.04 2.35 8.35
CA VAL A 50 -22.75 1.70 9.63
C VAL A 50 -21.28 1.89 9.96
N LYS A 51 -20.97 2.12 11.23
CA LYS A 51 -19.61 2.25 11.76
C LYS A 51 -19.24 0.97 12.48
N ASP A 52 -18.30 0.24 11.92
CA ASP A 52 -17.83 -1.04 12.45
C ASP A 52 -16.41 -0.86 13.03
N PRO A 53 -16.25 -0.91 14.38
CA PRO A 53 -14.93 -0.90 14.97
C PRO A 53 -14.21 -2.22 14.64
N TYR A 54 -12.87 -2.14 14.47
CA TYR A 54 -12.08 -3.33 14.16
C TYR A 54 -10.73 -3.35 14.89
N ILE A 55 -10.17 -4.55 14.96
CA ILE A 55 -8.80 -4.82 15.37
C ILE A 55 -8.05 -5.31 14.14
N GLU A 56 -6.90 -4.71 13.89
CA GLU A 56 -6.04 -5.02 12.75
C GLU A 56 -4.72 -5.60 13.20
N TYR A 57 -4.31 -6.67 12.54
CA TYR A 57 -2.97 -7.24 12.60
C TYR A 57 -2.29 -6.97 11.26
N TYR A 58 -1.19 -6.24 11.30
CA TYR A 58 -0.49 -5.80 10.10
C TYR A 58 0.98 -6.25 10.17
N GLU A 59 1.38 -7.10 9.25
CA GLU A 59 2.75 -7.58 9.11
C GLU A 59 3.37 -6.97 7.86
N LEU A 60 4.52 -6.28 8.01
CA LEU A 60 5.27 -5.67 6.92
C LEU A 60 6.73 -6.14 6.98
N GLN A 61 7.09 -7.01 6.06
CA GLN A 61 8.41 -7.63 5.98
C GLN A 61 9.24 -6.98 4.89
N PRO A 62 10.45 -6.47 5.17
CA PRO A 62 11.39 -6.06 4.15
C PRO A 62 11.66 -7.19 3.15
N ILE A 63 11.72 -6.84 1.88
CA ILE A 63 12.13 -7.73 0.80
C ILE A 63 13.48 -7.30 0.24
N ASP A 64 14.16 -8.19 -0.47
CA ASP A 64 15.33 -7.82 -1.25
C ASP A 64 14.96 -6.74 -2.28
N ALA A 65 15.92 -5.89 -2.62
CA ALA A 65 15.73 -4.89 -3.66
C ALA A 65 15.27 -5.55 -4.97
N GLN A 66 14.34 -4.89 -5.67
CA GLN A 66 13.78 -5.38 -6.92
C GLN A 66 14.15 -4.45 -8.06
N THR A 67 14.53 -5.01 -9.20
CA THR A 67 14.89 -4.24 -10.40
C THR A 67 13.99 -4.59 -11.57
N ASN A 68 13.76 -3.60 -12.44
CA ASN A 68 13.20 -3.75 -13.76
C ASN A 68 14.12 -2.99 -14.72
N GLY A 69 15.20 -3.62 -15.19
CA GLY A 69 16.27 -2.90 -15.85
C GLY A 69 16.81 -1.77 -14.96
N PRO A 70 16.85 -0.51 -15.40
CA PRO A 70 17.40 0.60 -14.62
C PRO A 70 16.51 1.06 -13.45
N GLN A 71 15.27 0.57 -13.33
CA GLN A 71 14.40 0.90 -12.22
C GLN A 71 14.77 0.07 -10.99
N LEU A 72 14.87 0.71 -9.84
CA LEU A 72 15.22 0.08 -8.56
C LEU A 72 14.19 0.40 -7.49
N TYR A 73 13.62 -0.64 -6.89
CA TYR A 73 12.71 -0.55 -5.76
C TYR A 73 13.31 -1.16 -4.49
N TYR A 74 13.02 -0.51 -3.36
CA TYR A 74 13.05 -1.11 -2.04
C TYR A 74 11.65 -1.22 -1.49
N GLY A 75 11.35 -2.27 -0.73
CA GLY A 75 9.95 -2.46 -0.35
C GLY A 75 9.69 -3.42 0.79
N LEU A 76 8.41 -3.51 1.11
CA LEU A 76 7.85 -4.35 2.15
C LEU A 76 6.79 -5.25 1.52
N ARG A 77 6.90 -6.57 1.72
CA ARG A 77 5.76 -7.47 1.54
C ARG A 77 4.86 -7.32 2.76
N TYR A 78 3.54 -7.31 2.57
CA TYR A 78 2.64 -7.20 3.69
C TYR A 78 1.46 -8.16 3.64
N HIS A 79 0.93 -8.42 4.84
CA HIS A 79 -0.36 -9.03 5.08
C HIS A 79 -1.07 -8.24 6.17
N THR A 80 -2.32 -7.86 5.95
CA THR A 80 -3.19 -7.36 6.99
C THR A 80 -4.39 -8.25 7.15
N HIS A 81 -4.72 -8.53 8.42
CA HIS A 81 -5.85 -9.34 8.84
C HIS A 81 -6.67 -8.55 9.87
N ILE A 82 -7.94 -8.38 9.58
CA ILE A 82 -8.85 -7.57 10.38
C ILE A 82 -9.97 -8.44 10.93
N VAL A 83 -10.25 -8.25 12.22
CA VAL A 83 -11.37 -8.89 12.93
C VAL A 83 -12.21 -7.84 13.66
N GLN A 84 -13.48 -8.13 13.91
CA GLN A 84 -14.29 -7.31 14.80
C GLN A 84 -13.95 -7.61 16.28
N PRO A 85 -14.07 -6.64 17.20
CA PRO A 85 -13.77 -6.87 18.61
C PRO A 85 -14.63 -8.01 19.21
N GLY A 86 -13.94 -9.01 19.76
CA GLY A 86 -14.59 -10.19 20.35
C GLY A 86 -14.91 -11.31 19.36
N GLU A 87 -14.69 -11.10 18.08
CA GLU A 87 -14.89 -12.11 17.03
C GLU A 87 -13.56 -12.74 16.60
N VAL A 88 -13.64 -13.93 16.03
CA VAL A 88 -12.48 -14.63 15.44
C VAL A 88 -12.60 -14.77 13.93
N GLU A 89 -13.76 -14.44 13.38
CA GLU A 89 -13.99 -14.47 11.94
C GLU A 89 -13.27 -13.31 11.25
N THR A 90 -12.70 -13.60 10.09
CA THR A 90 -12.06 -12.61 9.25
C THR A 90 -13.08 -11.60 8.75
N PHE A 91 -12.95 -10.34 9.15
CA PHE A 91 -13.72 -9.22 8.63
C PHE A 91 -13.14 -8.73 7.31
N HIS A 92 -11.80 -8.58 7.25
CA HIS A 92 -11.06 -8.23 6.05
C HIS A 92 -9.70 -8.92 6.03
N ASP A 93 -9.25 -9.29 4.83
CA ASP A 93 -7.92 -9.86 4.57
C ASP A 93 -7.34 -9.22 3.32
N GLN A 94 -6.06 -8.87 3.35
CA GLN A 94 -5.40 -8.19 2.27
C GLN A 94 -3.91 -8.50 2.26
N VAL A 95 -3.36 -8.72 1.07
CA VAL A 95 -1.93 -8.98 0.84
C VAL A 95 -1.38 -8.11 -0.28
N GLY A 96 -0.07 -7.87 -0.26
CA GLY A 96 0.59 -7.15 -1.34
C GLY A 96 1.98 -6.63 -1.00
N TYR A 97 2.36 -5.54 -1.68
CA TYR A 97 3.67 -4.92 -1.55
C TYR A 97 3.55 -3.40 -1.47
N TRP A 98 4.31 -2.82 -0.57
CA TRP A 98 4.68 -1.42 -0.58
C TRP A 98 6.06 -1.29 -1.21
N LEU A 99 6.18 -0.47 -2.25
CA LEU A 99 7.42 -0.27 -3.00
C LEU A 99 7.75 1.20 -3.06
N TRP A 100 9.01 1.55 -2.86
CA TRP A 100 9.52 2.91 -2.99
C TRP A 100 10.73 2.95 -3.91
N GLU A 101 10.75 3.89 -4.83
CA GLU A 101 11.81 4.12 -5.83
C GLU A 101 12.60 5.37 -5.44
N PRO A 102 13.85 5.23 -4.92
CA PRO A 102 14.65 6.36 -4.47
C PRO A 102 14.91 7.42 -5.53
N ALA A 103 15.10 7.01 -6.78
CA ALA A 103 15.48 7.90 -7.87
C ALA A 103 14.38 8.90 -8.23
N THR A 104 13.12 8.50 -8.17
CA THR A 104 11.95 9.30 -8.54
C THR A 104 11.15 9.79 -7.34
N GLY A 105 11.30 9.14 -6.19
CA GLY A 105 10.42 9.29 -5.05
C GLY A 105 9.05 8.65 -5.26
N ASN A 106 8.87 7.87 -6.33
CA ASN A 106 7.63 7.16 -6.57
C ASN A 106 7.41 6.10 -5.47
N ILE A 107 6.21 6.10 -4.91
CA ILE A 107 5.76 5.10 -3.93
C ILE A 107 4.52 4.42 -4.47
N SER A 108 4.46 3.12 -4.37
CA SER A 108 3.33 2.33 -4.84
C SER A 108 2.91 1.28 -3.83
N LEU A 109 1.61 1.02 -3.81
CA LEU A 109 0.98 -0.07 -3.08
C LEU A 109 0.28 -0.96 -4.08
N SER A 110 0.74 -2.21 -4.21
CA SER A 110 -0.06 -3.25 -4.85
C SER A 110 -0.83 -4.01 -3.77
N LEU A 111 -2.10 -4.27 -4.00
CA LEU A 111 -2.92 -5.04 -3.07
C LEU A 111 -3.87 -5.99 -3.78
N SER A 112 -4.20 -7.05 -3.08
CA SER A 112 -5.23 -8.00 -3.46
C SER A 112 -6.05 -8.42 -2.24
N ILE A 113 -7.37 -8.47 -2.41
CA ILE A 113 -8.30 -8.98 -1.41
C ILE A 113 -8.95 -10.29 -1.90
N PRO A 114 -9.29 -11.24 -0.99
CA PRO A 114 -9.80 -12.57 -1.38
C PRO A 114 -11.24 -12.54 -1.92
N ARG A 115 -11.77 -11.35 -2.18
CA ARG A 115 -13.06 -11.15 -2.86
C ARG A 115 -12.91 -10.95 -4.37
N GLY A 116 -11.70 -11.11 -4.92
CA GLY A 116 -11.41 -10.97 -6.34
C GLY A 116 -11.31 -9.51 -6.80
N GLN A 117 -10.67 -8.68 -6.00
CA GLN A 117 -10.32 -7.32 -6.36
C GLN A 117 -8.83 -7.08 -6.09
N SER A 118 -8.18 -6.37 -6.99
CA SER A 118 -6.78 -5.97 -6.89
C SER A 118 -6.59 -4.55 -7.40
N LEU A 119 -5.58 -3.86 -6.90
CA LEU A 119 -5.21 -2.55 -7.42
C LEU A 119 -3.70 -2.28 -7.30
N ILE A 120 -3.26 -1.26 -8.03
CA ILE A 120 -1.99 -0.58 -7.81
C ILE A 120 -2.33 0.89 -7.55
N ALA A 121 -2.04 1.37 -6.33
CA ALA A 121 -2.12 2.78 -6.00
C ALA A 121 -0.72 3.40 -6.03
N THR A 122 -0.60 4.61 -6.57
CA THR A 122 0.69 5.31 -6.69
C THR A 122 0.63 6.72 -6.10
N GLY A 123 1.78 7.18 -5.65
CA GLY A 123 1.99 8.52 -5.12
C GLY A 123 3.45 8.91 -5.22
N ASN A 124 3.83 9.96 -4.50
CA ASN A 124 5.21 10.40 -4.42
C ASN A 124 5.56 10.78 -2.98
N ALA A 125 6.73 10.35 -2.52
CA ALA A 125 7.22 10.59 -1.17
C ALA A 125 8.73 10.82 -1.17
N ALA A 126 9.20 11.81 -0.43
CA ALA A 126 10.62 11.95 -0.10
C ALA A 126 11.06 10.84 0.85
N ALA A 127 12.37 10.56 0.90
CA ALA A 127 12.93 9.49 1.73
C ALA A 127 12.61 9.63 3.23
N ASP A 128 12.42 10.85 3.70
CA ASP A 128 12.12 11.20 5.10
C ASP A 128 10.68 11.64 5.34
N ALA A 129 9.81 11.44 4.33
CA ALA A 129 8.41 11.85 4.43
C ALA A 129 7.70 11.17 5.63
N LYS A 130 6.97 11.97 6.40
CA LYS A 130 6.15 11.51 7.52
C LYS A 130 4.67 11.37 7.18
N GLU A 131 4.28 11.87 6.04
CA GLU A 131 2.94 11.73 5.49
C GLU A 131 3.03 11.59 3.97
N PHE A 132 2.26 10.67 3.41
CA PHE A 132 2.17 10.48 1.97
C PHE A 132 0.84 9.84 1.59
N THR A 133 0.37 10.17 0.38
CA THR A 133 -0.92 9.71 -0.14
C THR A 133 -0.72 8.99 -1.47
N LEU A 134 -1.38 7.85 -1.63
CA LEU A 134 -1.42 7.08 -2.88
C LEU A 134 -2.86 6.98 -3.39
N LYS A 135 -3.00 6.93 -4.70
CA LYS A 135 -4.31 6.85 -5.37
C LYS A 135 -4.33 5.79 -6.46
N ALA A 136 -5.46 5.12 -6.59
CA ALA A 136 -5.80 4.30 -7.73
C ALA A 136 -7.15 4.73 -8.30
N VAL A 137 -7.30 4.62 -9.63
CA VAL A 137 -8.51 5.02 -10.34
C VAL A 137 -8.89 3.94 -11.33
N ARG A 138 -10.18 3.54 -11.32
CA ARG A 138 -10.71 2.56 -12.27
C ARG A 138 -10.44 2.98 -13.71
N GLY A 139 -9.98 2.03 -14.52
CA GLY A 139 -9.64 2.25 -15.94
C GLY A 139 -8.26 2.84 -16.20
N SER A 140 -7.49 3.24 -15.17
CA SER A 140 -6.09 3.61 -15.35
C SER A 140 -5.22 2.39 -15.65
N LEU A 141 -4.22 2.55 -16.54
CA LEU A 141 -3.26 1.50 -16.88
C LEU A 141 -1.97 1.53 -16.02
N THR A 142 -1.81 2.56 -15.19
CA THR A 142 -0.60 2.75 -14.36
C THR A 142 -0.89 2.70 -12.86
N ASN A 143 -2.11 3.10 -12.44
CA ASN A 143 -2.57 3.06 -11.06
C ASN A 143 -4.05 2.66 -11.03
N GLY A 144 -4.33 1.46 -11.50
CA GLY A 144 -5.67 0.96 -11.80
C GLY A 144 -6.25 0.05 -10.73
N ILE A 145 -7.57 -0.16 -10.83
CA ILE A 145 -8.36 -1.09 -10.02
C ILE A 145 -8.94 -2.14 -10.96
N ILE A 146 -8.81 -3.42 -10.57
CA ILE A 146 -9.36 -4.57 -11.29
C ILE A 146 -10.25 -5.34 -10.33
N SER A 147 -11.49 -5.60 -10.73
CA SER A 147 -12.48 -6.34 -9.95
C SER A 147 -13.00 -7.54 -10.73
N ASN A 148 -13.45 -8.56 -10.00
CA ASN A 148 -14.20 -9.65 -10.63
C ASN A 148 -15.51 -9.14 -11.28
N PRO A 149 -16.12 -9.89 -12.22
CA PRO A 149 -17.29 -9.41 -12.95
C PRO A 149 -18.49 -9.02 -12.08
N PHE A 150 -18.71 -9.70 -10.96
CA PHE A 150 -19.82 -9.37 -10.06
C PHE A 150 -19.58 -8.04 -9.33
N LEU A 151 -18.39 -7.83 -8.78
CA LEU A 151 -18.04 -6.56 -8.12
C LEU A 151 -18.08 -5.41 -9.12
N GLU A 152 -17.54 -5.63 -10.33
CA GLU A 152 -17.55 -4.62 -11.39
C GLU A 152 -18.96 -4.19 -11.78
N GLN A 153 -19.93 -5.10 -11.76
CA GLN A 153 -21.34 -4.82 -12.11
C GLN A 153 -22.15 -4.25 -10.95
N SER A 154 -21.93 -4.73 -9.72
CA SER A 154 -22.87 -4.54 -8.61
C SER A 154 -22.32 -3.65 -7.49
N PHE A 155 -20.97 -3.60 -7.35
CA PHE A 155 -20.26 -2.85 -6.30
C PHE A 155 -19.01 -2.23 -6.88
N THR A 156 -19.16 -1.43 -7.91
CA THR A 156 -18.06 -0.82 -8.65
C THR A 156 -17.24 0.10 -7.75
N THR A 157 -15.92 -0.15 -7.68
CA THR A 157 -14.96 0.73 -7.01
C THR A 157 -14.37 1.69 -8.04
N GLU A 158 -14.71 2.96 -7.98
CA GLU A 158 -14.27 3.98 -8.94
C GLU A 158 -12.88 4.52 -8.61
N SER A 159 -12.58 4.67 -7.32
CA SER A 159 -11.30 5.18 -6.85
C SER A 159 -10.93 4.57 -5.50
N TYR A 160 -9.64 4.57 -5.23
CA TYR A 160 -9.05 4.23 -3.95
C TYR A 160 -8.01 5.29 -3.60
N GLU A 161 -8.02 5.71 -2.36
CA GLU A 161 -7.01 6.62 -1.82
C GLU A 161 -6.59 6.12 -0.44
N ILE A 162 -5.30 6.15 -0.16
CA ILE A 162 -4.76 5.88 1.16
C ILE A 162 -3.75 6.97 1.54
N THR A 163 -3.91 7.53 2.73
CA THR A 163 -2.96 8.47 3.33
C THR A 163 -2.34 7.84 4.57
N VAL A 164 -1.03 7.68 4.55
CA VAL A 164 -0.23 7.15 5.67
C VAL A 164 0.39 8.31 6.44
N LYS A 165 0.39 8.22 7.79
CA LYS A 165 1.03 9.16 8.71
C LYS A 165 1.94 8.44 9.68
N ILE A 166 3.19 8.88 9.77
CA ILE A 166 4.18 8.40 10.73
C ILE A 166 4.22 9.38 11.90
N HIS A 167 4.00 8.87 13.10
CA HIS A 167 3.92 9.65 14.33
C HIS A 167 5.27 9.75 15.04
N GLU A 168 5.43 10.78 15.90
CA GLU A 168 6.67 11.03 16.65
C GLU A 168 7.00 9.93 17.66
N ASP A 169 5.99 9.20 18.14
CA ASP A 169 6.14 8.07 19.06
C ASP A 169 6.58 6.76 18.40
N GLY A 170 6.85 6.80 17.08
CA GLY A 170 7.28 5.65 16.29
C GLY A 170 6.13 4.77 15.80
N THR A 171 4.89 5.08 16.12
CA THR A 171 3.71 4.44 15.53
C THR A 171 3.35 5.05 14.18
N TRP A 172 2.44 4.41 13.46
CA TRP A 172 1.88 4.94 12.23
C TRP A 172 0.38 4.67 12.15
N SER A 173 -0.31 5.41 11.32
CA SER A 173 -1.73 5.22 11.02
C SER A 173 -2.02 5.50 9.56
N TYR A 174 -3.20 5.12 9.11
CA TYR A 174 -3.67 5.44 7.78
C TYR A 174 -5.16 5.74 7.77
N ASP A 175 -5.57 6.52 6.77
CA ASP A 175 -6.95 6.72 6.35
C ASP A 175 -7.09 6.21 4.90
N GLN A 176 -8.14 5.46 4.59
CA GLN A 176 -8.41 4.98 3.23
C GLN A 176 -9.88 5.08 2.86
#